data_2cdf11112735fc5a1b8679269cdb4f71
#
_entry.id   2cdf11112735fc5a1b8679269cdb4f71
#
_cell.length_a   1.000
_cell.length_b   1.000
_cell.length_c   1.000
_cell.angle_alpha   90.00
_cell.angle_beta   90.00
_cell.angle_gamma   90.00
#
_symmetry.space_group_name_H-M   'P 1'
#
loop_
_entity.id
_entity.type
_entity.pdbx_description
1 polymer ?
#
loop_
_entity_poly.entity_id
_entity_poly.type
_entity_poly.pdbx_seq_one_letter_code
_entity_poly.pdbx_strand_id
1 'polypeptide(L)'
;MQQVNTNLAEIGVKCPHCGVRFNSVQLVSVHDTGLRNSELRQHVGAVQPQYEKYSVCTCPGCNRADWATSFKATREMCVLNQPKSPAHLQYRNAALGAEKQGRDFYNVGMFYLYAAWCADDVGALPQAREYRRLATDAFRKSLIDVSCPADVRPYVEYLIGELLRRTGEFDRCREYYQQVIGRLPAKYATMARKLMKLAEMGDTELVEFD
;
A
#
# COMPACT_ATOMS: atom_id res chain seq x y z
N MET A 1 -5.20 12.47 25.05
CA MET A 1 -5.55 11.85 23.75
C MET A 1 -5.44 12.94 22.68
N GLN A 2 -4.37 12.96 21.91
CA GLN A 2 -4.27 13.86 20.74
C GLN A 2 -5.20 13.33 19.67
N GLN A 3 -6.23 14.08 19.30
CA GLN A 3 -7.06 13.80 18.13
C GLN A 3 -6.18 13.95 16.90
N VAL A 4 -6.01 12.86 16.17
CA VAL A 4 -5.42 12.89 14.82
C VAL A 4 -6.46 13.53 13.90
N ASN A 5 -6.31 14.82 13.64
CA ASN A 5 -7.14 15.53 12.69
C ASN A 5 -6.75 15.10 11.27
N THR A 6 -7.42 14.08 10.77
CA THR A 6 -7.38 13.71 9.37
C THR A 6 -8.37 14.61 8.63
N ASN A 7 -7.88 15.58 7.91
CA ASN A 7 -8.75 16.46 7.12
C ASN A 7 -9.13 15.76 5.81
N LEU A 8 -10.40 15.38 5.71
CA LEU A 8 -11.01 14.91 4.46
C LEU A 8 -11.75 16.06 3.80
N ALA A 9 -11.66 16.16 2.48
CA ALA A 9 -12.45 17.10 1.70
C ALA A 9 -13.09 16.39 0.51
N GLU A 10 -14.32 16.81 0.17
CA GLU A 10 -14.92 16.48 -1.10
C GLU A 10 -14.34 17.42 -2.16
N ILE A 11 -13.73 16.86 -3.17
CA ILE A 11 -13.01 17.58 -4.22
C ILE A 11 -13.56 17.17 -5.58
N GLY A 12 -13.93 18.14 -6.40
CA GLY A 12 -14.21 17.91 -7.81
C GLY A 12 -12.92 17.55 -8.55
N VAL A 13 -12.93 16.43 -9.26
CA VAL A 13 -11.77 15.95 -10.01
C VAL A 13 -12.13 15.58 -11.44
N LYS A 14 -11.12 15.61 -12.34
CA LYS A 14 -11.23 15.21 -13.73
C LYS A 14 -10.39 13.94 -13.97
N CYS A 15 -11.03 12.94 -14.57
CA CYS A 15 -10.34 11.71 -14.95
C CYS A 15 -9.30 11.99 -16.06
N PRO A 16 -8.04 11.56 -15.90
CA PRO A 16 -7.02 11.77 -16.91
C PRO A 16 -7.21 10.91 -18.18
N HIS A 17 -8.06 9.86 -18.12
CA HIS A 17 -8.26 8.93 -19.23
C HIS A 17 -9.45 9.27 -20.09
N CYS A 18 -10.62 9.56 -19.48
CA CYS A 18 -11.85 9.79 -20.24
C CYS A 18 -12.40 11.21 -20.12
N GLY A 19 -11.76 12.06 -19.32
CA GLY A 19 -12.15 13.45 -19.13
C GLY A 19 -13.39 13.68 -18.27
N VAL A 20 -14.09 12.63 -17.81
CA VAL A 20 -15.26 12.74 -16.94
C VAL A 20 -14.89 13.45 -15.65
N ARG A 21 -15.77 14.36 -15.20
CA ARG A 21 -15.66 15.10 -13.93
C ARG A 21 -16.59 14.49 -12.91
N PHE A 22 -16.11 14.38 -11.66
CA PHE A 22 -16.88 13.79 -10.56
C PHE A 22 -16.32 14.22 -9.21
N ASN A 23 -17.12 14.08 -8.17
CA ASN A 23 -16.72 14.35 -6.80
C ASN A 23 -16.03 13.13 -6.19
N SER A 24 -14.93 13.36 -5.48
CA SER A 24 -14.19 12.34 -4.74
C SER A 24 -13.88 12.87 -3.35
N VAL A 25 -14.02 12.03 -2.34
CA VAL A 25 -13.54 12.33 -0.98
C VAL A 25 -12.07 11.95 -0.92
N GLN A 26 -11.23 12.93 -0.70
CA GLN A 26 -9.77 12.76 -0.66
C GLN A 26 -9.18 13.26 0.65
N LEU A 27 -8.02 12.74 0.95
CA LEU A 27 -7.20 13.17 2.06
C LEU A 27 -6.47 14.45 1.69
N VAL A 28 -6.70 15.52 2.45
CA VAL A 28 -6.07 16.83 2.23
C VAL A 28 -4.80 16.98 3.05
N SER A 29 -4.78 16.40 4.26
CA SER A 29 -3.60 16.40 5.12
C SER A 29 -3.60 15.18 6.03
N VAL A 30 -2.40 14.68 6.34
CA VAL A 30 -2.15 13.60 7.31
C VAL A 30 -1.13 14.12 8.32
N HIS A 31 -1.39 13.89 9.58
CA HIS A 31 -0.36 14.06 10.59
C HIS A 31 0.46 12.77 10.70
N ASP A 32 1.71 12.82 10.26
CA ASP A 32 2.63 11.69 10.41
C ASP A 32 3.18 11.67 11.85
N THR A 33 2.82 10.66 12.61
CA THR A 33 3.30 10.45 13.97
C THR A 33 4.69 9.82 14.04
N GLY A 34 5.21 9.36 12.90
CA GLY A 34 6.44 8.58 12.84
C GLY A 34 6.28 7.10 13.24
N LEU A 35 5.16 6.73 13.88
CA LEU A 35 4.91 5.35 14.27
C LEU A 35 4.55 4.48 13.06
N ARG A 36 5.13 3.31 12.99
CA ARG A 36 4.92 2.33 11.92
C ARG A 36 4.77 0.92 12.51
N ASN A 37 4.06 0.07 11.79
CA ASN A 37 4.10 -1.37 12.04
C ASN A 37 5.18 -2.05 11.18
N SER A 38 5.31 -3.37 11.31
CA SER A 38 6.33 -4.15 10.56
C SER A 38 6.14 -4.13 9.04
N GLU A 39 4.96 -3.82 8.52
CA GLU A 39 4.74 -3.55 7.10
C GLU A 39 5.00 -2.08 6.72
N LEU A 40 5.56 -1.29 7.65
CA LEU A 40 5.84 0.14 7.52
C LEU A 40 4.58 1.00 7.29
N ARG A 41 3.40 0.43 7.52
CA ARG A 41 2.15 1.18 7.53
C ARG A 41 2.14 2.10 8.75
N GLN A 42 1.79 3.35 8.52
CA GLN A 42 1.64 4.32 9.61
C GLN A 42 0.47 3.95 10.51
N HIS A 43 0.66 4.05 11.82
CA HIS A 43 -0.41 3.87 12.77
C HIS A 43 -0.25 4.79 13.99
N VAL A 44 -1.32 4.93 14.77
CA VAL A 44 -1.36 5.78 15.97
C VAL A 44 -1.94 4.95 17.11
N GLY A 45 -1.10 4.23 17.81
CA GLY A 45 -1.54 3.40 18.94
C GLY A 45 -2.63 2.38 18.54
N ALA A 46 -3.62 2.19 19.41
CA ALA A 46 -4.72 1.24 19.20
C ALA A 46 -5.72 1.67 18.10
N VAL A 47 -5.69 2.92 17.66
CA VAL A 47 -6.59 3.44 16.63
C VAL A 47 -5.77 3.73 15.39
N GLN A 48 -5.86 2.86 14.42
CA GLN A 48 -5.21 3.05 13.13
C GLN A 48 -6.07 3.97 12.25
N PRO A 49 -5.56 5.13 11.82
CA PRO A 49 -6.31 5.96 10.89
C PRO A 49 -6.35 5.26 9.54
N GLN A 50 -7.50 4.76 9.15
CA GLN A 50 -7.72 4.10 7.86
C GLN A 50 -7.77 5.13 6.72
N TYR A 51 -6.75 5.97 6.60
CA TYR A 51 -6.74 7.04 5.60
C TYR A 51 -6.34 6.56 4.20
N GLU A 52 -5.72 5.40 4.11
CA GLU A 52 -5.34 4.81 2.81
C GLU A 52 -6.54 4.64 1.89
N LYS A 53 -7.72 4.35 2.44
CA LYS A 53 -8.97 4.25 1.66
C LYS A 53 -9.33 5.50 0.88
N TYR A 54 -8.78 6.66 1.25
CA TYR A 54 -9.00 7.94 0.58
C TYR A 54 -7.86 8.32 -0.39
N SER A 55 -6.84 7.49 -0.48
CA SER A 55 -5.70 7.70 -1.39
C SER A 55 -5.86 7.01 -2.74
N VAL A 56 -6.97 6.29 -2.96
CA VAL A 56 -7.36 5.70 -4.24
C VAL A 56 -8.66 6.34 -4.75
N CYS A 57 -8.73 6.53 -6.05
CA CYS A 57 -9.89 7.11 -6.69
C CYS A 57 -10.31 6.26 -7.90
N THR A 58 -11.62 6.06 -8.08
CA THR A 58 -12.19 5.32 -9.21
C THR A 58 -13.10 6.23 -10.02
N CYS A 59 -12.85 6.33 -11.32
CA CYS A 59 -13.66 7.12 -12.23
C CYS A 59 -15.01 6.44 -12.49
N PRO A 60 -16.17 7.12 -12.28
CA PRO A 60 -17.48 6.55 -12.56
C PRO A 60 -17.77 6.38 -14.06
N GLY A 61 -17.05 7.09 -14.94
CA GLY A 61 -17.26 7.02 -16.38
C GLY A 61 -16.54 5.87 -17.09
N CYS A 62 -15.32 5.55 -16.67
CA CYS A 62 -14.53 4.49 -17.32
C CYS A 62 -14.07 3.38 -16.37
N ASN A 63 -14.45 3.41 -15.12
CA ASN A 63 -14.14 2.45 -14.06
C ASN A 63 -12.62 2.24 -13.81
N ARG A 64 -11.77 3.13 -14.31
CA ARG A 64 -10.34 3.12 -13.99
C ARG A 64 -10.12 3.62 -12.59
N ALA A 65 -9.34 2.87 -11.83
CA ALA A 65 -8.84 3.26 -10.52
C ALA A 65 -7.36 3.64 -10.61
N ASP A 66 -6.93 4.61 -9.81
CA ASP A 66 -5.54 5.05 -9.70
C ASP A 66 -5.36 5.79 -8.36
N TRP A 67 -4.11 6.19 -8.04
CA TRP A 67 -3.87 7.11 -6.93
C TRP A 67 -4.77 8.34 -7.04
N ALA A 68 -5.34 8.78 -5.93
CA ALA A 68 -6.19 9.97 -5.91
C ALA A 68 -5.48 11.19 -6.51
N THR A 69 -4.17 11.31 -6.30
CA THR A 69 -3.30 12.37 -6.85
C THR A 69 -3.17 12.34 -8.37
N SER A 70 -3.48 11.23 -9.04
CA SER A 70 -3.49 11.13 -10.50
C SER A 70 -4.68 11.87 -11.13
N PHE A 71 -5.72 12.15 -10.37
CA PHE A 71 -6.91 12.86 -10.81
C PHE A 71 -6.76 14.36 -10.55
N LYS A 72 -6.83 15.16 -11.60
CA LYS A 72 -6.64 16.62 -11.48
C LYS A 72 -7.86 17.28 -10.84
N ALA A 73 -7.63 18.07 -9.81
CA ALA A 73 -8.69 18.90 -9.22
C ALA A 73 -9.32 19.84 -10.26
N THR A 74 -10.64 20.04 -10.15
CA THR A 74 -11.40 20.96 -11.01
C THR A 74 -12.30 21.84 -10.16
N ARG A 75 -12.52 23.09 -10.63
CA ARG A 75 -13.51 24.00 -10.06
C ARG A 75 -14.86 23.93 -10.79
N GLU A 76 -14.91 23.14 -11.86
CA GLU A 76 -16.15 22.97 -12.62
C GLU A 76 -17.11 22.06 -11.85
N MET A 77 -18.42 22.33 -12.01
CA MET A 77 -19.46 21.55 -11.34
C MET A 77 -19.37 20.07 -11.71
N CYS A 78 -19.43 19.23 -10.69
CA CYS A 78 -19.44 17.77 -10.81
C CYS A 78 -20.82 17.24 -10.42
N VAL A 79 -21.45 16.49 -11.32
CA VAL A 79 -22.78 15.86 -11.10
C VAL A 79 -22.61 14.42 -10.61
N LEU A 80 -21.53 13.78 -11.03
CA LEU A 80 -21.23 12.39 -10.68
C LEU A 80 -20.39 12.32 -9.40
N ASN A 81 -20.53 11.21 -8.69
CA ASN A 81 -19.67 10.89 -7.53
C ASN A 81 -18.83 9.66 -7.80
N GLN A 82 -17.69 9.56 -7.13
CA GLN A 82 -16.89 8.35 -7.12
C GLN A 82 -17.74 7.14 -6.68
N PRO A 83 -17.62 5.97 -7.32
CA PRO A 83 -18.32 4.76 -6.90
C PRO A 83 -18.00 4.37 -5.45
N LYS A 84 -19.02 3.97 -4.69
CA LYS A 84 -18.87 3.46 -3.32
C LYS A 84 -18.43 2.00 -3.36
N SER A 85 -17.16 1.76 -3.73
CA SER A 85 -16.56 0.43 -3.74
C SER A 85 -15.59 0.28 -2.56
N PRO A 86 -15.45 -0.92 -1.96
CA PRO A 86 -14.43 -1.17 -0.95
C PRO A 86 -13.03 -0.76 -1.45
N ALA A 87 -12.26 -0.09 -0.60
CA ALA A 87 -10.97 0.46 -1.01
C ALA A 87 -9.98 -0.61 -1.50
N HIS A 88 -9.97 -1.79 -0.87
CA HIS A 88 -9.12 -2.89 -1.31
C HIS A 88 -9.41 -3.36 -2.74
N LEU A 89 -10.68 -3.31 -3.18
CA LEU A 89 -11.05 -3.63 -4.56
C LEU A 89 -10.66 -2.52 -5.53
N GLN A 90 -10.74 -1.26 -5.10
CA GLN A 90 -10.28 -0.13 -5.91
C GLN A 90 -8.77 -0.22 -6.16
N TYR A 91 -7.98 -0.50 -5.12
CA TYR A 91 -6.54 -0.71 -5.25
C TYR A 91 -6.18 -1.91 -6.13
N ARG A 92 -6.86 -3.04 -5.96
CA ARG A 92 -6.71 -4.20 -6.85
C ARG A 92 -6.97 -3.81 -8.30
N ASN A 93 -8.03 -3.06 -8.57
CA ASN A 93 -8.35 -2.61 -9.93
C ASN A 93 -7.30 -1.62 -10.46
N ALA A 94 -6.73 -0.77 -9.60
CA ALA A 94 -5.63 0.12 -9.95
C ALA A 94 -4.37 -0.70 -10.33
N ALA A 95 -4.02 -1.73 -9.55
CA ALA A 95 -2.90 -2.63 -9.86
C ALA A 95 -3.08 -3.33 -11.20
N LEU A 96 -4.24 -3.96 -11.43
CA LEU A 96 -4.55 -4.62 -12.72
C LEU A 96 -4.55 -3.65 -13.90
N GLY A 97 -5.01 -2.42 -13.68
CA GLY A 97 -4.96 -1.36 -14.67
C GLY A 97 -3.53 -0.92 -14.99
N ALA A 98 -2.67 -0.82 -13.98
CA ALA A 98 -1.27 -0.48 -14.11
C ALA A 98 -0.49 -1.57 -14.85
N GLU A 99 -0.72 -2.84 -14.54
CA GLU A 99 -0.12 -3.98 -15.25
C GLU A 99 -0.48 -3.96 -16.75
N LYS A 100 -1.76 -3.77 -17.08
CA LYS A 100 -2.22 -3.69 -18.48
C LYS A 100 -1.63 -2.52 -19.25
N GLN A 101 -1.26 -1.44 -18.57
CA GLN A 101 -0.64 -0.26 -19.16
C GLN A 101 0.89 -0.36 -19.24
N GLY A 102 1.48 -1.46 -18.74
CA GLY A 102 2.95 -1.60 -18.67
C GLY A 102 3.59 -0.61 -17.70
N ARG A 103 2.86 -0.19 -16.66
CA ARG A 103 3.46 0.65 -15.60
C ARG A 103 4.54 -0.13 -14.85
N ASP A 104 5.43 0.61 -14.22
CA ASP A 104 6.51 0.04 -13.45
C ASP A 104 6.00 -0.89 -12.32
N PHE A 105 6.73 -1.96 -12.07
CA PHE A 105 6.37 -2.96 -11.07
C PHE A 105 6.40 -2.43 -9.63
N TYR A 106 7.14 -1.35 -9.35
CA TYR A 106 7.13 -0.73 -8.05
C TYR A 106 5.74 -0.16 -7.71
N ASN A 107 5.14 0.61 -8.63
CA ASN A 107 3.78 1.13 -8.46
C ASN A 107 2.73 0.01 -8.36
N VAL A 108 2.86 -1.04 -9.16
CA VAL A 108 1.99 -2.23 -9.05
C VAL A 108 2.09 -2.86 -7.66
N GLY A 109 3.29 -3.03 -7.14
CA GLY A 109 3.54 -3.54 -5.79
C GLY A 109 2.91 -2.68 -4.70
N MET A 110 3.03 -1.35 -4.83
CA MET A 110 2.41 -0.41 -3.89
C MET A 110 0.88 -0.49 -3.90
N PHE A 111 0.25 -0.60 -5.08
CA PHE A 111 -1.21 -0.79 -5.16
C PHE A 111 -1.66 -2.07 -4.45
N TYR A 112 -0.97 -3.20 -4.66
CA TYR A 112 -1.32 -4.45 -3.99
C TYR A 112 -1.06 -4.39 -2.48
N LEU A 113 0.00 -3.72 -2.02
CA LEU A 113 0.28 -3.52 -0.60
C LEU A 113 -0.84 -2.71 0.09
N TYR A 114 -1.27 -1.61 -0.52
CA TYR A 114 -2.39 -0.81 -0.01
C TYR A 114 -3.71 -1.58 -0.08
N ALA A 115 -3.91 -2.42 -1.10
CA ALA A 115 -5.04 -3.33 -1.16
C ALA A 115 -5.04 -4.30 0.03
N ALA A 116 -3.89 -4.85 0.40
CA ALA A 116 -3.76 -5.76 1.55
C ALA A 116 -4.13 -5.05 2.86
N TRP A 117 -3.61 -3.85 3.10
CA TRP A 117 -3.94 -3.07 4.30
C TRP A 117 -5.43 -2.74 4.40
N CYS A 118 -6.03 -2.28 3.29
CA CYS A 118 -7.46 -1.99 3.26
C CYS A 118 -8.34 -3.25 3.37
N ALA A 119 -7.84 -4.41 2.96
CA ALA A 119 -8.53 -5.69 3.14
C ALA A 119 -8.48 -6.15 4.61
N ASP A 120 -7.34 -5.98 5.30
CA ASP A 120 -7.23 -6.23 6.74
C ASP A 120 -8.23 -5.36 7.53
N ASP A 121 -8.33 -4.07 7.19
CA ASP A 121 -9.22 -3.12 7.87
C ASP A 121 -10.70 -3.53 7.85
N VAL A 122 -11.11 -4.35 6.87
CA VAL A 122 -12.49 -4.85 6.74
C VAL A 122 -12.60 -6.35 7.04
N GLY A 123 -11.55 -6.98 7.56
CA GLY A 123 -11.53 -8.40 7.91
C GLY A 123 -11.52 -9.36 6.70
N ALA A 124 -11.19 -8.87 5.50
CA ALA A 124 -11.08 -9.68 4.29
C ALA A 124 -9.73 -10.41 4.22
N LEU A 125 -9.43 -11.24 5.22
CA LEU A 125 -8.11 -11.85 5.46
C LEU A 125 -7.58 -12.70 4.30
N PRO A 126 -8.41 -13.54 3.62
CA PRO A 126 -7.94 -14.28 2.44
C PRO A 126 -7.46 -13.36 1.31
N GLN A 127 -8.19 -12.27 1.05
CA GLN A 127 -7.83 -11.27 0.05
C GLN A 127 -6.57 -10.51 0.46
N ALA A 128 -6.46 -10.13 1.74
CA ALA A 128 -5.27 -9.46 2.27
C ALA A 128 -4.01 -10.31 2.07
N ARG A 129 -4.10 -11.62 2.34
CA ARG A 129 -2.99 -12.57 2.11
C ARG A 129 -2.62 -12.66 0.63
N GLU A 130 -3.62 -12.75 -0.25
CA GLU A 130 -3.38 -12.80 -1.70
C GLU A 130 -2.72 -11.51 -2.22
N TYR A 131 -3.21 -10.35 -1.78
CA TYR A 131 -2.61 -9.07 -2.19
C TYR A 131 -1.17 -8.93 -1.71
N ARG A 132 -0.81 -9.44 -0.52
CA ARG A 132 0.59 -9.48 -0.05
C ARG A 132 1.47 -10.32 -0.97
N ARG A 133 1.00 -11.47 -1.46
CA ARG A 133 1.73 -12.30 -2.44
C ARG A 133 1.95 -11.54 -3.73
N LEU A 134 0.91 -10.94 -4.29
CA LEU A 134 1.00 -10.15 -5.52
C LEU A 134 1.93 -8.93 -5.34
N ALA A 135 1.88 -8.25 -4.19
CA ALA A 135 2.82 -7.17 -3.86
C ALA A 135 4.27 -7.67 -3.81
N THR A 136 4.51 -8.83 -3.17
CA THR A 136 5.84 -9.45 -3.10
C THR A 136 6.40 -9.73 -4.48
N ASP A 137 5.59 -10.31 -5.37
CA ASP A 137 6.01 -10.64 -6.74
C ASP A 137 6.30 -9.38 -7.56
N ALA A 138 5.45 -8.36 -7.45
CA ALA A 138 5.65 -7.08 -8.13
C ALA A 138 6.92 -6.36 -7.61
N PHE A 139 7.12 -6.31 -6.30
CA PHE A 139 8.33 -5.72 -5.71
C PHE A 139 9.61 -6.46 -6.15
N ARG A 140 9.60 -7.79 -6.20
CA ARG A 140 10.75 -8.55 -6.71
C ARG A 140 11.07 -8.20 -8.16
N LYS A 141 10.04 -8.12 -9.01
CA LYS A 141 10.20 -7.69 -10.40
C LYS A 141 10.77 -6.27 -10.49
N SER A 142 10.29 -5.34 -9.65
CA SER A 142 10.77 -3.95 -9.65
C SER A 142 12.24 -3.81 -9.25
N LEU A 143 12.78 -4.73 -8.47
CA LEU A 143 14.20 -4.77 -8.13
C LEU A 143 15.06 -5.30 -9.29
N ILE A 144 14.48 -6.15 -10.16
CA ILE A 144 15.17 -6.75 -11.32
C ILE A 144 15.17 -5.80 -12.52
N ASP A 145 14.02 -5.21 -12.85
CA ASP A 145 13.87 -4.31 -13.99
C ASP A 145 14.27 -2.86 -13.70
N VAL A 146 14.78 -2.61 -12.48
CA VAL A 146 15.25 -1.30 -12.02
C VAL A 146 14.14 -0.24 -11.96
N SER A 147 12.86 -0.63 -11.96
CA SER A 147 11.74 0.31 -11.80
C SER A 147 11.55 0.75 -10.33
N CYS A 148 12.18 0.07 -9.37
CA CYS A 148 12.23 0.50 -7.98
C CYS A 148 13.19 1.70 -7.84
N PRO A 149 12.72 2.89 -7.39
CA PRO A 149 13.59 4.03 -7.16
C PRO A 149 14.70 3.71 -6.16
N ALA A 150 15.90 4.23 -6.40
CA ALA A 150 17.09 3.86 -5.63
C ALA A 150 16.99 4.23 -4.14
N ASP A 151 16.35 5.36 -3.83
CA ASP A 151 16.16 5.87 -2.48
C ASP A 151 15.16 5.04 -1.64
N VAL A 152 14.20 4.37 -2.30
CA VAL A 152 13.24 3.48 -1.61
C VAL A 152 13.60 2.00 -1.70
N ARG A 153 14.66 1.65 -2.42
CA ARG A 153 15.09 0.26 -2.60
C ARG A 153 15.27 -0.50 -1.28
N PRO A 154 15.97 0.04 -0.25
CA PRO A 154 16.12 -0.64 1.04
C PRO A 154 14.77 -0.90 1.75
N TYR A 155 13.82 0.01 1.58
CA TYR A 155 12.45 -0.14 2.06
C TYR A 155 11.74 -1.32 1.38
N VAL A 156 11.84 -1.43 0.05
CA VAL A 156 11.24 -2.52 -0.72
C VAL A 156 11.90 -3.86 -0.39
N GLU A 157 13.24 -3.90 -0.28
CA GLU A 157 13.97 -5.10 0.12
C GLU A 157 13.56 -5.59 1.52
N TYR A 158 13.36 -4.69 2.46
CA TYR A 158 12.83 -5.04 3.78
C TYR A 158 11.38 -5.57 3.69
N LEU A 159 10.51 -4.87 2.96
CA LEU A 159 9.10 -5.26 2.83
C LEU A 159 8.90 -6.65 2.23
N ILE A 160 9.67 -7.04 1.23
CA ILE A 160 9.56 -8.37 0.62
C ILE A 160 9.69 -9.47 1.69
N GLY A 161 10.67 -9.37 2.60
CA GLY A 161 10.85 -10.33 3.67
C GLY A 161 9.68 -10.35 4.66
N GLU A 162 9.16 -9.19 5.04
CA GLU A 162 8.00 -9.09 5.92
C GLU A 162 6.73 -9.66 5.26
N LEU A 163 6.47 -9.33 4.01
CA LEU A 163 5.30 -9.84 3.29
C LEU A 163 5.34 -11.37 3.14
N LEU A 164 6.51 -11.97 2.94
CA LEU A 164 6.69 -13.42 2.97
C LEU A 164 6.31 -14.00 4.35
N ARG A 165 6.75 -13.37 5.44
CA ARG A 165 6.38 -13.79 6.80
C ARG A 165 4.86 -13.69 7.01
N ARG A 166 4.27 -12.55 6.66
CA ARG A 166 2.83 -12.28 6.79
C ARG A 166 1.95 -13.22 5.97
N THR A 167 2.49 -13.81 4.90
CA THR A 167 1.79 -14.84 4.10
C THR A 167 2.05 -16.27 4.56
N GLY A 168 2.88 -16.47 5.60
CA GLY A 168 3.24 -17.78 6.14
C GLY A 168 4.33 -18.50 5.35
N GLU A 169 5.05 -17.80 4.48
CA GLU A 169 6.16 -18.34 3.68
C GLU A 169 7.47 -18.21 4.46
N PHE A 170 7.52 -18.82 5.64
CA PHE A 170 8.55 -18.58 6.66
C PHE A 170 9.97 -18.93 6.20
N ASP A 171 10.15 -20.06 5.51
CA ASP A 171 11.46 -20.45 5.00
C ASP A 171 11.97 -19.44 3.97
N ARG A 172 11.11 -19.06 3.02
CA ARG A 172 11.43 -18.04 2.01
C ARG A 172 11.73 -16.67 2.63
N CYS A 173 11.02 -16.31 3.72
CA CYS A 173 11.30 -15.09 4.48
C CYS A 173 12.71 -15.10 5.06
N ARG A 174 13.10 -16.19 5.73
CA ARG A 174 14.42 -16.34 6.35
C ARG A 174 15.54 -16.32 5.31
N GLU A 175 15.41 -17.13 4.26
CA GLU A 175 16.37 -17.17 3.14
C GLU A 175 16.54 -15.80 2.50
N TYR A 176 15.44 -15.10 2.25
CA TYR A 176 15.49 -13.78 1.65
C TYR A 176 16.19 -12.76 2.55
N TYR A 177 15.84 -12.69 3.84
CA TYR A 177 16.51 -11.77 4.75
C TYR A 177 18.00 -12.09 4.94
N GLN A 178 18.42 -13.36 4.97
CA GLN A 178 19.82 -13.74 5.00
C GLN A 178 20.61 -13.16 3.82
N GLN A 179 20.00 -13.09 2.64
CA GLN A 179 20.62 -12.54 1.43
C GLN A 179 20.72 -11.00 1.44
N VAL A 180 19.75 -10.32 2.05
CA VAL A 180 19.65 -8.84 1.93
C VAL A 180 20.11 -8.09 3.17
N ILE A 181 20.14 -8.71 4.34
CA ILE A 181 20.34 -8.04 5.63
C ILE A 181 21.63 -7.23 5.73
N GLY A 182 22.68 -7.68 5.05
CA GLY A 182 24.00 -6.99 5.05
C GLY A 182 24.00 -5.64 4.33
N ARG A 183 23.01 -5.39 3.48
CA ARG A 183 22.87 -4.13 2.72
C ARG A 183 21.71 -3.26 3.19
N LEU A 184 20.89 -3.75 4.13
CA LEU A 184 19.82 -2.96 4.72
C LEU A 184 20.38 -1.90 5.69
N PRO A 185 19.81 -0.69 5.74
CA PRO A 185 20.09 0.27 6.81
C PRO A 185 19.89 -0.35 8.19
N ALA A 186 20.65 0.10 9.18
CA ALA A 186 20.71 -0.49 10.52
C ALA A 186 19.33 -0.72 11.16
N LYS A 187 18.42 0.24 11.01
CA LYS A 187 17.04 0.15 11.51
C LYS A 187 16.31 -1.05 10.89
N TYR A 188 16.32 -1.17 9.56
CA TYR A 188 15.67 -2.29 8.86
C TYR A 188 16.36 -3.63 9.12
N ALA A 189 17.68 -3.65 9.21
CA ALA A 189 18.43 -4.86 9.54
C ALA A 189 18.09 -5.39 10.95
N THR A 190 17.93 -4.49 11.93
CA THR A 190 17.52 -4.85 13.28
C THR A 190 16.11 -5.45 13.29
N MET A 191 15.17 -4.82 12.63
CA MET A 191 13.80 -5.35 12.52
C MET A 191 13.76 -6.66 11.74
N ALA A 192 14.51 -6.79 10.64
CA ALA A 192 14.59 -8.04 9.87
C ALA A 192 15.05 -9.22 10.74
N ARG A 193 16.04 -9.03 11.65
CA ARG A 193 16.45 -10.08 12.60
C ARG A 193 15.32 -10.47 13.56
N LYS A 194 14.54 -9.51 14.03
CA LYS A 194 13.34 -9.78 14.86
C LYS A 194 12.32 -10.60 14.07
N LEU A 195 12.02 -10.19 12.82
CA LEU A 195 11.06 -10.87 11.96
C LEU A 195 11.50 -12.30 11.56
N MET A 196 12.79 -12.54 11.37
CA MET A 196 13.32 -13.89 11.14
C MET A 196 13.02 -14.82 12.33
N LYS A 197 13.20 -14.34 13.58
CA LYS A 197 12.87 -15.13 14.78
C LYS A 197 11.35 -15.42 14.86
N LEU A 198 10.51 -14.44 14.52
CA LEU A 198 9.06 -14.66 14.47
C LEU A 198 8.69 -15.67 13.37
N ALA A 199 9.39 -15.63 12.22
CA ALA A 199 9.21 -16.64 11.16
C ALA A 199 9.60 -18.05 11.63
N GLU A 200 10.65 -18.21 12.45
CA GLU A 200 11.03 -19.49 13.07
C GLU A 200 9.93 -20.03 14.01
N MET A 201 9.19 -19.13 14.64
CA MET A 201 8.06 -19.46 15.52
C MET A 201 6.74 -19.68 14.76
N GLY A 202 6.71 -19.49 13.45
CA GLY A 202 5.49 -19.57 12.64
C GLY A 202 4.52 -18.42 12.87
N ASP A 203 5.02 -17.28 13.37
CA ASP A 203 4.20 -16.12 13.71
C ASP A 203 4.01 -15.21 12.50
N THR A 204 2.74 -14.91 12.18
CA THR A 204 2.33 -14.02 11.10
C THR A 204 1.78 -12.67 11.58
N GLU A 205 1.74 -12.40 12.89
CA GLU A 205 1.13 -11.19 13.42
C GLU A 205 1.94 -9.92 13.11
N LEU A 206 1.23 -8.79 12.98
CA LEU A 206 1.89 -7.49 12.86
C LEU A 206 2.61 -7.14 14.17
N VAL A 207 3.77 -6.53 14.04
CA VAL A 207 4.53 -6.03 15.18
C VAL A 207 4.87 -4.55 15.00
N GLU A 208 5.14 -3.87 16.09
CA GLU A 208 5.58 -2.48 16.06
C GLU A 208 6.98 -2.38 15.47
N PHE A 209 7.18 -1.34 14.66
CA PHE A 209 8.47 -0.99 14.09
C PHE A 209 9.10 0.10 14.94
N ASP A 210 9.97 -0.32 15.85
CA ASP A 210 10.69 0.56 16.80
C ASP A 210 11.88 1.29 16.14
#